data_15ac109efccc62c9346bd25526db5040
#
_entry.id   15ac109efccc62c9346bd25526db5040
#
_cell.length_a   1.000
_cell.length_b   1.000
_cell.length_c   1.000
_cell.angle_alpha   90.00
_cell.angle_beta   90.00
_cell.angle_gamma   90.00
#
_symmetry.space_group_name_H-M   'P 1'
#
loop_
_entity.id
_entity.type
_entity.pdbx_description
1 polymer ?
#
loop_
_entity_poly.entity_id
_entity_poly.type
_entity_poly.pdbx_seq_one_letter_code
_entity_poly.pdbx_strand_id
1 'polypeptide(L)'
;MAIAIVNYKEVLFSETYGNCDNLDTPFIIGSLSKSFTALAVMQLVEEEKVDLDTKISDYIDTSAYFINASDGDRITIRQLLNQTSGLGTYQRFGNAKITESYGQHQYANINYGLLGEIIETVSGISYSEYMDKNIFSPLSMSHTAATLIQSKENGLITGYRNYFGLPIAGEPDYPDKYSWSTVPAGYLSSSVSDMAKYLQMYLNGGMGIVSQNSLNAMLYDNVYVDGDSPYYYGMGWTLTEEYTEPVLGHSGLVENYMSNMFLLPESGLGIIFLINMNDYLVTNQLADIISKNVIFALLGREQYDISGSPYIVRHLLLNGAYLALVAVAVYPIATIRKWKKKKQTTRLI
;
A
#
# COMPACT_ATOMS: atom_id res chain seq x y z
N MET A 1 -0.85 2.66 -16.62
CA MET A 1 -1.96 2.42 -15.69
C MET A 1 -2.82 1.28 -16.21
N ALA A 2 -3.35 0.47 -15.31
CA ALA A 2 -4.37 -0.54 -15.65
C ALA A 2 -5.51 -0.44 -14.65
N ILE A 3 -6.74 -0.74 -15.11
CA ILE A 3 -7.96 -0.71 -14.30
C ILE A 3 -8.81 -1.95 -14.62
N ALA A 4 -9.49 -2.51 -13.61
CA ALA A 4 -10.61 -3.41 -13.82
C ALA A 4 -11.75 -3.13 -12.83
N ILE A 5 -12.98 -3.40 -13.30
CA ILE A 5 -14.21 -3.44 -12.51
C ILE A 5 -14.79 -4.83 -12.70
N VAL A 6 -15.09 -5.49 -11.58
CA VAL A 6 -15.59 -6.87 -11.57
C VAL A 6 -16.87 -6.98 -10.77
N ASN A 7 -17.65 -7.99 -11.08
CA ASN A 7 -18.66 -8.52 -10.18
C ASN A 7 -18.29 -9.97 -9.80
N TYR A 8 -19.16 -10.62 -9.06
CA TYR A 8 -18.93 -12.01 -8.61
C TYR A 8 -18.84 -13.04 -9.76
N LYS A 9 -19.21 -12.70 -10.99
CA LYS A 9 -19.20 -13.61 -12.16
C LYS A 9 -18.12 -13.30 -13.17
N GLU A 10 -17.93 -12.01 -13.48
CA GLU A 10 -17.16 -11.59 -14.64
C GLU A 10 -16.47 -10.24 -14.44
N VAL A 11 -15.53 -9.96 -15.33
CA VAL A 11 -14.94 -8.64 -15.48
C VAL A 11 -15.88 -7.77 -16.31
N LEU A 12 -16.46 -6.75 -15.69
CA LEU A 12 -17.41 -5.83 -16.33
C LEU A 12 -16.71 -4.79 -17.21
N PHE A 13 -15.52 -4.37 -16.78
CA PHE A 13 -14.68 -3.41 -17.50
C PHE A 13 -13.21 -3.68 -17.19
N SER A 14 -12.36 -3.59 -18.18
CA SER A 14 -10.91 -3.59 -17.99
C SER A 14 -10.23 -2.84 -19.12
N GLU A 15 -9.20 -2.03 -18.79
CA GLU A 15 -8.50 -1.23 -19.78
C GLU A 15 -7.07 -0.92 -19.30
N THR A 16 -6.16 -0.71 -20.24
CA THR A 16 -4.79 -0.25 -19.99
C THR A 16 -4.55 1.11 -20.63
N TYR A 17 -3.70 1.92 -20.00
CA TYR A 17 -3.39 3.27 -20.46
C TYR A 17 -1.89 3.55 -20.39
N GLY A 18 -1.42 4.40 -21.32
CA GLY A 18 -0.03 4.81 -21.38
C GLY A 18 0.88 3.70 -21.91
N ASN A 19 1.95 3.39 -21.18
CA ASN A 19 2.94 2.37 -21.55
C ASN A 19 2.65 0.98 -20.93
N CYS A 20 1.44 0.71 -20.52
CA CYS A 20 1.02 -0.62 -20.08
C CYS A 20 0.50 -1.41 -21.30
N ASP A 21 1.19 -2.50 -21.63
CA ASP A 21 0.96 -3.21 -22.90
C ASP A 21 -0.28 -4.12 -22.87
N ASN A 22 -0.60 -4.72 -21.70
CA ASN A 22 -1.74 -5.61 -21.54
C ASN A 22 -2.19 -5.73 -20.09
N LEU A 23 -3.34 -6.40 -19.86
CA LEU A 23 -3.96 -6.59 -18.56
C LEU A 23 -3.17 -7.52 -17.62
N ASP A 24 -2.26 -8.33 -18.16
CA ASP A 24 -1.42 -9.26 -17.43
C ASP A 24 -0.09 -8.64 -16.98
N THR A 25 0.17 -7.39 -17.35
CA THR A 25 1.39 -6.66 -16.95
C THR A 25 1.42 -6.43 -15.44
N PRO A 26 2.45 -6.92 -14.71
CA PRO A 26 2.53 -6.74 -13.26
C PRO A 26 3.00 -5.33 -12.86
N PHE A 27 2.47 -4.88 -11.72
CA PHE A 27 2.88 -3.67 -10.99
C PHE A 27 3.23 -4.04 -9.55
N ILE A 28 4.12 -3.32 -8.87
CA ILE A 28 4.22 -3.42 -7.41
C ILE A 28 2.97 -2.76 -6.81
N ILE A 29 2.25 -3.53 -5.98
CA ILE A 29 0.91 -3.15 -5.52
C ILE A 29 0.90 -2.40 -4.18
N GLY A 30 2.08 -2.07 -3.65
CA GLY A 30 2.17 -1.34 -2.40
C GLY A 30 1.43 -2.03 -1.26
N SER A 31 0.82 -1.24 -0.41
CA SER A 31 0.14 -1.73 0.80
C SER A 31 -1.08 -2.62 0.55
N LEU A 32 -1.54 -2.81 -0.70
CA LEU A 32 -2.51 -3.87 -0.99
C LEU A 32 -1.96 -5.26 -0.60
N SER A 33 -0.64 -5.41 -0.55
CA SER A 33 0.06 -6.62 -0.06
C SER A 33 -0.42 -7.04 1.33
N LYS A 34 -0.85 -6.09 2.16
CA LYS A 34 -1.31 -6.36 3.52
C LYS A 34 -2.56 -7.25 3.56
N SER A 35 -3.50 -7.05 2.64
CA SER A 35 -4.69 -7.90 2.58
C SER A 35 -4.33 -9.35 2.25
N PHE A 36 -3.33 -9.57 1.40
CA PHE A 36 -2.81 -10.90 1.09
C PHE A 36 -2.13 -11.56 2.31
N THR A 37 -1.32 -10.79 3.03
CA THR A 37 -0.67 -11.28 4.26
C THR A 37 -1.71 -11.62 5.33
N ALA A 38 -2.74 -10.80 5.48
CA ALA A 38 -3.84 -11.07 6.38
C ALA A 38 -4.62 -12.33 5.98
N LEU A 39 -4.86 -12.51 4.68
CA LEU A 39 -5.50 -13.72 4.13
C LEU A 39 -4.69 -14.97 4.47
N ALA A 40 -3.36 -14.93 4.33
CA ALA A 40 -2.47 -16.03 4.69
C ALA A 40 -2.52 -16.35 6.19
N VAL A 41 -2.56 -15.32 7.05
CA VAL A 41 -2.74 -15.52 8.50
C VAL A 41 -4.09 -16.17 8.80
N MET A 42 -5.16 -15.74 8.14
CA MET A 42 -6.49 -16.31 8.37
C MET A 42 -6.60 -17.77 7.89
N GLN A 43 -5.86 -18.18 6.85
CA GLN A 43 -5.72 -19.60 6.50
C GLN A 43 -5.10 -20.41 7.64
N LEU A 44 -4.01 -19.88 8.25
CA LEU A 44 -3.37 -20.54 9.39
C LEU A 44 -4.27 -20.54 10.65
N VAL A 45 -5.16 -19.57 10.78
CA VAL A 45 -6.19 -19.55 11.84
C VAL A 45 -7.22 -20.66 11.60
N GLU A 46 -7.70 -20.85 10.38
CA GLU A 46 -8.62 -21.95 10.03
C GLU A 46 -7.98 -23.34 10.20
N GLU A 47 -6.67 -23.42 10.02
CA GLU A 47 -5.89 -24.64 10.27
C GLU A 47 -5.56 -24.85 11.77
N GLU A 48 -6.07 -23.99 12.67
CA GLU A 48 -5.79 -24.00 14.13
C GLU A 48 -4.28 -23.89 14.46
N LYS A 49 -3.46 -23.40 13.53
CA LYS A 49 -2.02 -23.19 13.72
C LYS A 49 -1.69 -21.85 14.33
N VAL A 50 -2.57 -20.87 14.13
CA VAL A 50 -2.47 -19.51 14.68
C VAL A 50 -3.78 -19.15 15.36
N ASP A 51 -3.69 -18.49 16.52
CA ASP A 51 -4.83 -17.90 17.21
C ASP A 51 -4.67 -16.39 17.24
N LEU A 52 -5.72 -15.66 16.87
CA LEU A 52 -5.68 -14.19 16.73
C LEU A 52 -5.37 -13.47 18.04
N ASP A 53 -5.75 -14.04 19.19
CA ASP A 53 -5.61 -13.42 20.50
C ASP A 53 -4.39 -13.95 21.27
N THR A 54 -3.64 -14.87 20.68
CA THR A 54 -2.35 -15.37 21.21
C THR A 54 -1.22 -14.37 20.93
N LYS A 55 -0.23 -14.35 21.83
CA LYS A 55 0.93 -13.47 21.76
C LYS A 55 1.88 -13.85 20.63
N ILE A 56 2.49 -12.87 19.99
CA ILE A 56 3.47 -13.12 18.92
C ILE A 56 4.71 -13.87 19.44
N SER A 57 5.07 -13.72 20.72
CA SER A 57 6.17 -14.45 21.35
C SER A 57 5.96 -15.97 21.44
N ASP A 58 4.71 -16.44 21.29
CA ASP A 58 4.43 -17.86 21.25
C ASP A 58 4.75 -18.48 19.88
N TYR A 59 4.94 -17.65 18.85
CA TYR A 59 5.23 -18.09 17.50
C TYR A 59 6.65 -17.77 17.03
N ILE A 60 7.23 -16.63 17.45
CA ILE A 60 8.55 -16.16 17.00
C ILE A 60 9.43 -15.70 18.17
N ASP A 61 10.74 -15.83 18.02
CA ASP A 61 11.69 -15.24 18.98
C ASP A 61 11.73 -13.72 18.82
N THR A 62 11.03 -13.03 19.71
CA THR A 62 10.88 -11.57 19.70
C THR A 62 12.19 -10.82 19.96
N SER A 63 13.21 -11.46 20.50
CA SER A 63 14.53 -10.83 20.75
C SER A 63 15.22 -10.36 19.48
N ALA A 64 14.90 -10.98 18.34
CA ALA A 64 15.46 -10.60 17.04
C ALA A 64 14.84 -9.30 16.47
N TYR A 65 13.67 -8.90 16.96
CA TYR A 65 12.88 -7.81 16.37
C TYR A 65 12.75 -6.58 17.28
N PHE A 66 12.75 -6.78 18.59
CA PHE A 66 12.46 -5.74 19.57
C PHE A 66 13.70 -5.33 20.36
N ILE A 67 13.74 -4.06 20.77
CA ILE A 67 14.73 -3.56 21.73
C ILE A 67 14.57 -4.30 23.08
N ASN A 68 13.31 -4.47 23.53
CA ASN A 68 12.97 -5.27 24.68
C ASN A 68 12.13 -6.46 24.22
N ALA A 69 12.64 -7.65 24.33
CA ALA A 69 11.94 -8.87 23.91
C ALA A 69 10.56 -9.00 24.55
N SER A 70 10.41 -8.54 25.81
CA SER A 70 9.13 -8.53 26.54
C SER A 70 8.02 -7.67 25.93
N ASP A 71 8.33 -6.79 24.97
CA ASP A 71 7.28 -6.09 24.21
C ASP A 71 6.48 -7.08 23.36
N GLY A 72 7.13 -8.12 22.83
CA GLY A 72 6.46 -9.19 22.07
C GLY A 72 5.45 -10.00 22.92
N ASP A 73 5.69 -10.14 24.22
CA ASP A 73 4.76 -10.83 25.15
C ASP A 73 3.46 -10.05 25.39
N ARG A 74 3.35 -8.86 24.85
CA ARG A 74 2.18 -7.99 25.00
C ARG A 74 1.33 -7.90 23.73
N ILE A 75 1.93 -8.11 22.57
CA ILE A 75 1.31 -7.92 21.27
C ILE A 75 0.66 -9.24 20.81
N THR A 76 -0.60 -9.18 20.39
CA THR A 76 -1.32 -10.31 19.78
C THR A 76 -1.28 -10.26 18.24
N ILE A 77 -1.59 -11.38 17.60
CA ILE A 77 -1.75 -11.46 16.14
C ILE A 77 -2.82 -10.47 15.67
N ARG A 78 -3.97 -10.40 16.33
CA ARG A 78 -5.06 -9.44 16.05
C ARG A 78 -4.57 -8.00 16.09
N GLN A 79 -3.74 -7.65 17.06
CA GLN A 79 -3.19 -6.30 17.17
C GLN A 79 -2.23 -5.94 16.03
N LEU A 80 -1.46 -6.90 15.50
CA LEU A 80 -0.66 -6.67 14.29
C LEU A 80 -1.56 -6.44 13.07
N LEU A 81 -2.55 -7.32 12.86
CA LEU A 81 -3.49 -7.24 11.73
C LEU A 81 -4.27 -5.92 11.72
N ASN A 82 -4.74 -5.47 12.87
CA ASN A 82 -5.57 -4.27 13.04
C ASN A 82 -4.76 -2.99 13.33
N GLN A 83 -3.41 -3.05 13.24
CA GLN A 83 -2.55 -1.89 13.44
C GLN A 83 -2.69 -1.24 14.84
N THR A 84 -2.94 -2.05 15.89
CA THR A 84 -3.11 -1.57 17.27
C THR A 84 -2.02 -2.07 18.23
N SER A 85 -0.93 -2.59 17.69
CA SER A 85 0.22 -3.12 18.44
C SER A 85 1.01 -2.06 19.21
N GLY A 86 0.80 -0.77 18.91
CA GLY A 86 1.61 0.33 19.44
C GLY A 86 2.98 0.47 18.78
N LEU A 87 3.27 -0.26 17.69
CA LEU A 87 4.51 -0.09 16.94
C LEU A 87 4.45 1.16 16.06
N GLY A 88 5.54 1.93 16.02
CA GLY A 88 5.59 3.19 15.28
C GLY A 88 5.78 3.00 13.78
N THR A 89 5.26 3.93 12.98
CA THR A 89 5.20 3.89 11.50
C THR A 89 6.51 3.52 10.81
N TYR A 90 7.65 4.02 11.29
CA TYR A 90 8.96 3.84 10.63
C TYR A 90 9.90 2.90 11.40
N GLN A 91 9.38 2.15 12.36
CA GLN A 91 10.19 1.17 13.07
C GLN A 91 10.58 -0.01 12.16
N ARG A 92 11.68 -0.66 12.51
CA ARG A 92 12.29 -1.76 11.76
C ARG A 92 12.59 -2.92 12.70
N PHE A 93 12.84 -4.08 12.16
CA PHE A 93 13.37 -5.20 12.93
C PHE A 93 14.69 -4.81 13.63
N GLY A 94 14.83 -5.25 14.87
CA GLY A 94 15.97 -4.93 15.73
C GLY A 94 15.86 -3.61 16.51
N ASN A 95 14.87 -2.73 16.19
CA ASN A 95 14.63 -1.51 16.97
C ASN A 95 13.15 -1.29 17.31
N ALA A 96 12.31 -2.30 17.17
CA ALA A 96 10.91 -2.21 17.50
C ALA A 96 10.70 -2.00 19.00
N LYS A 97 9.73 -1.18 19.34
CA LYS A 97 9.27 -0.96 20.73
C LYS A 97 7.83 -0.49 20.73
N ILE A 98 7.09 -0.86 21.75
CA ILE A 98 5.74 -0.35 22.00
C ILE A 98 5.81 1.14 22.35
N THR A 99 4.94 1.92 21.76
CA THR A 99 4.77 3.37 22.02
C THR A 99 3.48 3.64 22.79
N GLU A 100 3.16 4.91 23.02
CA GLU A 100 1.94 5.35 23.70
C GLU A 100 0.66 5.00 22.94
N SER A 101 0.76 4.67 21.65
CA SER A 101 -0.39 4.26 20.81
C SER A 101 -0.81 2.80 20.98
N TYR A 102 -0.25 2.06 21.97
CA TYR A 102 -0.65 0.68 22.23
C TYR A 102 -2.16 0.56 22.51
N GLY A 103 -2.82 -0.31 21.73
CA GLY A 103 -4.27 -0.48 21.77
C GLY A 103 -5.06 0.54 20.95
N GLN A 104 -4.40 1.53 20.34
CA GLN A 104 -4.99 2.51 19.42
C GLN A 104 -4.45 2.28 18.01
N HIS A 105 -5.19 2.69 16.99
CA HIS A 105 -4.75 2.58 15.62
C HIS A 105 -3.48 3.41 15.37
N GLN A 106 -2.43 2.75 14.91
CA GLN A 106 -1.16 3.35 14.46
C GLN A 106 -0.63 2.57 13.28
N TYR A 107 -0.80 3.11 12.09
CA TYR A 107 -0.33 2.43 10.88
C TYR A 107 1.19 2.23 10.89
N ALA A 108 1.63 0.98 10.85
CA ALA A 108 3.04 0.61 10.88
C ALA A 108 3.31 -0.63 10.01
N ASN A 109 4.20 -0.49 9.04
CA ASN A 109 4.55 -1.60 8.13
C ASN A 109 5.18 -2.79 8.85
N ILE A 110 5.92 -2.53 9.93
CA ILE A 110 6.55 -3.58 10.73
C ILE A 110 5.54 -4.61 11.27
N ASN A 111 4.27 -4.23 11.51
CA ASN A 111 3.23 -5.17 11.91
C ASN A 111 3.10 -6.31 10.89
N TYR A 112 3.03 -5.96 9.62
CA TYR A 112 2.90 -6.95 8.55
C TYR A 112 4.21 -7.66 8.22
N GLY A 113 5.35 -7.04 8.48
CA GLY A 113 6.63 -7.72 8.48
C GLY A 113 6.68 -8.87 9.49
N LEU A 114 6.25 -8.60 10.75
CA LEU A 114 6.16 -9.62 11.81
C LEU A 114 5.15 -10.73 11.46
N LEU A 115 4.01 -10.40 10.83
CA LEU A 115 3.06 -11.41 10.34
C LEU A 115 3.69 -12.29 9.27
N GLY A 116 4.54 -11.73 8.38
CA GLY A 116 5.31 -12.52 7.43
C GLY A 116 6.25 -13.53 8.10
N GLU A 117 6.99 -13.11 9.13
CA GLU A 117 7.86 -14.00 9.93
C GLU A 117 7.06 -15.11 10.64
N ILE A 118 5.87 -14.79 11.14
CA ILE A 118 4.98 -15.76 11.76
C ILE A 118 4.49 -16.78 10.73
N ILE A 119 4.10 -16.34 9.53
CA ILE A 119 3.70 -17.23 8.44
C ILE A 119 4.84 -18.20 8.11
N GLU A 120 6.08 -17.72 7.96
CA GLU A 120 7.25 -18.56 7.69
C GLU A 120 7.52 -19.55 8.81
N THR A 121 7.51 -19.09 10.05
CA THR A 121 7.81 -19.94 11.21
C THR A 121 6.76 -21.04 11.40
N VAL A 122 5.48 -20.69 11.30
CA VAL A 122 4.37 -21.63 11.55
C VAL A 122 4.18 -22.61 10.40
N SER A 123 4.38 -22.16 9.16
CA SER A 123 4.22 -23.01 7.97
C SER A 123 5.46 -23.85 7.65
N GLY A 124 6.64 -23.41 8.09
CA GLY A 124 7.93 -24.05 7.81
C GLY A 124 8.46 -23.84 6.38
N ILE A 125 7.84 -22.93 5.60
CA ILE A 125 8.26 -22.56 4.24
C ILE A 125 8.40 -21.04 4.13
N SER A 126 9.09 -20.54 3.10
CA SER A 126 9.25 -19.11 2.91
C SER A 126 7.91 -18.41 2.65
N TYR A 127 7.83 -17.12 2.99
CA TYR A 127 6.63 -16.30 2.73
C TYR A 127 6.22 -16.36 1.25
N SER A 128 7.20 -16.27 0.34
CA SER A 128 6.93 -16.31 -1.10
C SER A 128 6.36 -17.67 -1.55
N GLU A 129 6.89 -18.77 -1.01
CA GLU A 129 6.40 -20.11 -1.31
C GLU A 129 4.99 -20.33 -0.73
N TYR A 130 4.74 -19.83 0.49
CA TYR A 130 3.42 -19.89 1.10
C TYR A 130 2.38 -19.17 0.25
N MET A 131 2.69 -17.92 -0.16
CA MET A 131 1.78 -17.10 -0.96
C MET A 131 1.47 -17.74 -2.31
N ASP A 132 2.50 -18.23 -3.01
CA ASP A 132 2.30 -18.91 -4.29
C ASP A 132 1.43 -20.16 -4.14
N LYS A 133 1.78 -21.05 -3.22
CA LYS A 133 1.13 -22.34 -3.05
C LYS A 133 -0.32 -22.23 -2.56
N ASN A 134 -0.60 -21.31 -1.63
CA ASN A 134 -1.86 -21.28 -0.90
C ASN A 134 -2.82 -20.17 -1.39
N ILE A 135 -2.33 -19.17 -2.14
CA ILE A 135 -3.16 -18.05 -2.61
C ILE A 135 -3.02 -17.87 -4.13
N PHE A 136 -1.80 -17.63 -4.67
CA PHE A 136 -1.66 -17.24 -6.07
C PHE A 136 -2.02 -18.38 -7.03
N SER A 137 -1.42 -19.55 -6.85
CA SER A 137 -1.69 -20.73 -7.71
C SER A 137 -3.15 -21.19 -7.62
N PRO A 138 -3.78 -21.33 -6.43
CA PRO A 138 -5.19 -21.70 -6.34
C PRO A 138 -6.13 -20.70 -7.00
N LEU A 139 -5.84 -19.38 -6.96
CA LEU A 139 -6.60 -18.36 -7.66
C LEU A 139 -6.18 -18.15 -9.12
N SER A 140 -5.23 -18.97 -9.64
CA SER A 140 -4.68 -18.82 -10.99
C SER A 140 -4.10 -17.40 -11.26
N MET A 141 -3.45 -16.82 -10.25
CA MET A 141 -2.82 -15.49 -10.30
C MET A 141 -1.38 -15.60 -10.82
N SER A 142 -1.21 -16.00 -12.08
CA SER A 142 0.08 -16.35 -12.69
C SER A 142 1.06 -15.17 -12.89
N HIS A 143 0.56 -13.94 -12.80
CA HIS A 143 1.36 -12.70 -12.93
C HIS A 143 1.53 -11.99 -11.58
N THR A 144 1.32 -12.72 -10.47
CA THR A 144 1.49 -12.23 -9.11
C THR A 144 2.71 -12.88 -8.48
N ALA A 145 3.51 -12.12 -7.75
CA ALA A 145 4.74 -12.63 -7.15
C ALA A 145 5.09 -11.92 -5.84
N ALA A 146 5.79 -12.66 -4.95
CA ALA A 146 6.30 -12.17 -3.69
C ALA A 146 7.83 -12.01 -3.68
N THR A 147 8.49 -12.05 -4.84
CA THR A 147 9.92 -11.77 -5.01
C THR A 147 10.17 -10.86 -6.20
N LEU A 148 11.19 -10.02 -6.13
CA LEU A 148 11.56 -9.15 -7.27
C LEU A 148 11.99 -9.95 -8.50
N ILE A 149 12.66 -11.10 -8.29
CA ILE A 149 13.11 -11.97 -9.40
C ILE A 149 11.90 -12.43 -10.18
N GLN A 150 10.95 -13.07 -9.52
CA GLN A 150 9.72 -13.56 -10.15
C GLN A 150 8.89 -12.42 -10.75
N SER A 151 8.82 -11.27 -10.08
CA SER A 151 8.13 -10.07 -10.60
C SER A 151 8.72 -9.63 -11.95
N LYS A 152 10.07 -9.62 -12.07
CA LYS A 152 10.76 -9.26 -13.32
C LYS A 152 10.59 -10.34 -14.40
N GLU A 153 10.63 -11.62 -14.04
CA GLU A 153 10.35 -12.73 -14.95
C GLU A 153 8.92 -12.68 -15.50
N ASN A 154 7.96 -12.26 -14.67
CA ASN A 154 6.57 -12.03 -15.08
C ASN A 154 6.38 -10.75 -15.91
N GLY A 155 7.42 -9.95 -16.14
CA GLY A 155 7.35 -8.74 -16.94
C GLY A 155 6.95 -7.49 -16.15
N LEU A 156 7.42 -7.33 -14.92
CA LEU A 156 7.19 -6.13 -14.09
C LEU A 156 7.39 -4.86 -14.90
N ILE A 157 6.35 -4.03 -14.98
CA ILE A 157 6.39 -2.77 -15.70
C ILE A 157 7.39 -1.80 -15.07
N THR A 158 8.06 -0.99 -15.89
CA THR A 158 8.91 0.10 -15.39
C THR A 158 8.09 1.10 -14.58
N GLY A 159 8.53 1.38 -13.37
CA GLY A 159 7.94 2.41 -12.52
C GLY A 159 8.60 3.77 -12.70
N TYR A 160 7.88 4.83 -12.38
CA TYR A 160 8.33 6.21 -12.56
C TYR A 160 8.15 7.03 -11.29
N ARG A 161 9.08 7.96 -11.08
CA ARG A 161 8.94 9.07 -10.13
C ARG A 161 8.76 10.36 -10.91
N ASN A 162 7.93 11.25 -10.42
CA ASN A 162 7.72 12.53 -11.03
C ASN A 162 8.71 13.57 -10.46
N TYR A 163 9.64 14.00 -11.27
CA TYR A 163 10.54 15.11 -10.93
C TYR A 163 10.19 16.32 -11.79
N PHE A 164 9.65 17.37 -11.16
CA PHE A 164 9.30 18.64 -11.82
C PHE A 164 8.33 18.50 -13.01
N GLY A 165 7.42 17.51 -12.95
CA GLY A 165 6.48 17.24 -14.03
C GLY A 165 7.02 16.26 -15.09
N LEU A 166 8.25 15.76 -14.93
CA LEU A 166 8.87 14.79 -15.84
C LEU A 166 8.87 13.40 -15.18
N PRO A 167 8.29 12.38 -15.84
CA PRO A 167 8.36 11.01 -15.36
C PRO A 167 9.76 10.44 -15.58
N ILE A 168 10.49 10.20 -14.51
CA ILE A 168 11.82 9.59 -14.55
C ILE A 168 11.70 8.13 -14.14
N ALA A 169 12.10 7.24 -15.04
CA ALA A 169 12.15 5.80 -14.77
C ALA A 169 13.09 5.47 -13.62
N GLY A 170 12.71 4.53 -12.77
CA GLY A 170 13.51 4.07 -11.66
C GLY A 170 13.21 2.62 -11.32
N GLU A 171 14.25 1.90 -10.91
CA GLU A 171 14.06 0.58 -10.31
C GLU A 171 13.30 0.72 -8.98
N PRO A 172 12.46 -0.26 -8.62
CA PRO A 172 11.85 -0.30 -7.30
C PRO A 172 12.95 -0.49 -6.24
N ASP A 173 12.87 0.25 -5.16
CA ASP A 173 13.72 0.07 -3.97
C ASP A 173 13.19 -1.13 -3.17
N TYR A 174 13.43 -2.34 -3.72
CA TYR A 174 12.87 -3.57 -3.19
C TYR A 174 13.50 -3.88 -1.82
N PRO A 175 12.69 -4.12 -0.78
CA PRO A 175 13.17 -4.13 0.60
C PRO A 175 14.00 -5.37 0.91
N ASP A 176 14.97 -5.19 1.80
CA ASP A 176 15.54 -6.28 2.59
C ASP A 176 14.71 -6.53 3.87
N LYS A 177 15.12 -7.56 4.63
CA LYS A 177 14.44 -7.92 5.89
C LYS A 177 14.43 -6.79 6.93
N TYR A 178 15.41 -5.89 6.93
CA TYR A 178 15.56 -4.82 7.91
C TYR A 178 15.04 -3.47 7.44
N SER A 179 14.41 -3.43 6.28
CA SER A 179 13.74 -2.22 5.79
C SER A 179 12.52 -1.87 6.66
N TRP A 180 12.15 -0.59 6.71
CA TRP A 180 10.96 -0.14 7.44
C TRP A 180 9.64 -0.65 6.84
N SER A 181 9.67 -1.08 5.60
CA SER A 181 8.59 -1.80 4.92
C SER A 181 9.19 -3.04 4.27
N THR A 182 8.52 -4.18 4.39
CA THR A 182 8.94 -5.49 3.90
C THR A 182 7.97 -6.01 2.83
N VAL A 183 8.29 -7.13 2.18
CA VAL A 183 7.43 -7.70 1.14
C VAL A 183 6.00 -7.96 1.64
N PRO A 184 5.78 -8.57 2.83
CA PRO A 184 4.44 -8.76 3.38
C PRO A 184 3.66 -7.46 3.63
N ALA A 185 4.37 -6.35 3.80
CA ALA A 185 3.76 -5.05 4.08
C ALA A 185 3.47 -4.22 2.82
N GLY A 186 4.22 -4.45 1.69
CA GLY A 186 4.07 -3.50 0.60
C GLY A 186 4.77 -3.81 -0.73
N TYR A 187 5.31 -5.00 -0.94
CA TYR A 187 6.11 -5.24 -2.15
C TYR A 187 5.76 -6.51 -2.92
N LEU A 188 4.52 -7.00 -2.79
CA LEU A 188 3.98 -7.93 -3.78
C LEU A 188 3.85 -7.22 -5.13
N SER A 189 4.00 -7.96 -6.20
CA SER A 189 3.63 -7.51 -7.54
C SER A 189 2.42 -8.29 -8.04
N SER A 190 1.54 -7.64 -8.79
CA SER A 190 0.38 -8.28 -9.40
C SER A 190 -0.08 -7.54 -10.64
N SER A 191 -0.79 -8.21 -11.52
CA SER A 191 -1.46 -7.64 -12.68
C SER A 191 -2.91 -7.28 -12.37
N VAL A 192 -3.52 -6.46 -13.22
CA VAL A 192 -4.94 -6.11 -13.04
C VAL A 192 -5.85 -7.30 -13.28
N SER A 193 -5.48 -8.23 -14.17
CA SER A 193 -6.23 -9.48 -14.40
C SER A 193 -6.20 -10.41 -13.18
N ASP A 194 -5.06 -10.52 -12.50
CA ASP A 194 -4.95 -11.33 -11.29
C ASP A 194 -5.65 -10.66 -10.09
N MET A 195 -5.54 -9.33 -9.94
CA MET A 195 -6.27 -8.60 -8.92
C MET A 195 -7.78 -8.66 -9.11
N ALA A 196 -8.26 -8.77 -10.35
CA ALA A 196 -9.68 -9.02 -10.65
C ALA A 196 -10.14 -10.36 -10.05
N LYS A 197 -9.37 -11.45 -10.21
CA LYS A 197 -9.64 -12.76 -9.60
C LYS A 197 -9.60 -12.68 -8.06
N TYR A 198 -8.66 -11.92 -7.51
CA TYR A 198 -8.54 -11.69 -6.08
C TYR A 198 -9.79 -10.99 -5.51
N LEU A 199 -10.27 -9.92 -6.14
CA LEU A 199 -11.50 -9.26 -5.74
C LEU A 199 -12.73 -10.15 -5.91
N GLN A 200 -12.79 -10.94 -6.98
CA GLN A 200 -13.86 -11.93 -7.18
C GLN A 200 -13.86 -13.01 -6.10
N MET A 201 -12.71 -13.40 -5.56
CA MET A 201 -12.62 -14.32 -4.43
C MET A 201 -13.37 -13.77 -3.21
N TYR A 202 -13.18 -12.48 -2.86
CA TYR A 202 -13.92 -11.83 -1.78
C TYR A 202 -15.42 -11.77 -2.07
N LEU A 203 -15.82 -11.41 -3.28
CA LEU A 203 -17.23 -11.31 -3.69
C LEU A 203 -17.96 -12.67 -3.74
N ASN A 204 -17.21 -13.78 -3.84
CA ASN A 204 -17.73 -15.15 -3.90
C ASN A 204 -17.49 -15.95 -2.61
N GLY A 205 -17.34 -15.28 -1.47
CA GLY A 205 -17.28 -15.95 -0.17
C GLY A 205 -16.05 -16.79 0.07
N GLY A 206 -14.89 -16.38 -0.53
CA GLY A 206 -13.59 -16.99 -0.28
C GLY A 206 -13.15 -18.06 -1.26
N MET A 207 -14.04 -18.59 -2.09
CA MET A 207 -13.74 -19.57 -3.16
C MET A 207 -12.85 -20.75 -2.73
N GLY A 208 -12.97 -21.20 -1.47
CA GLY A 208 -12.16 -22.29 -0.92
C GLY A 208 -10.75 -21.86 -0.48
N ILE A 209 -10.37 -20.60 -0.63
CA ILE A 209 -9.12 -20.05 -0.10
C ILE A 209 -9.22 -19.85 1.42
N VAL A 210 -10.34 -19.28 1.86
CA VAL A 210 -10.77 -19.18 3.26
C VAL A 210 -12.30 -19.26 3.35
N SER A 211 -12.82 -19.46 4.55
CA SER A 211 -14.27 -19.46 4.79
C SER A 211 -14.87 -18.03 4.71
N GLN A 212 -16.18 -17.96 4.48
CA GLN A 212 -16.93 -16.71 4.58
C GLN A 212 -16.80 -16.04 5.97
N ASN A 213 -16.68 -16.84 7.04
CA ASN A 213 -16.50 -16.32 8.40
C ASN A 213 -15.14 -15.60 8.54
N SER A 214 -14.08 -16.17 8.00
CA SER A 214 -12.76 -15.52 7.99
C SER A 214 -12.76 -14.25 7.15
N LEU A 215 -13.43 -14.24 5.99
CA LEU A 215 -13.59 -13.03 5.20
C LEU A 215 -14.36 -11.95 5.98
N ASN A 216 -15.46 -12.32 6.65
CA ASN A 216 -16.22 -11.38 7.46
C ASN A 216 -15.38 -10.81 8.61
N ALA A 217 -14.55 -11.62 9.25
CA ALA A 217 -13.61 -11.15 10.25
C ALA A 217 -12.59 -10.17 9.65
N MET A 218 -12.01 -10.48 8.48
CA MET A 218 -11.07 -9.59 7.80
C MET A 218 -11.67 -8.23 7.44
N LEU A 219 -12.92 -8.21 6.99
CA LEU A 219 -13.56 -7.02 6.45
C LEU A 219 -14.25 -6.17 7.53
N TYR A 220 -14.70 -6.77 8.64
CA TYR A 220 -15.58 -6.12 9.61
C TYR A 220 -15.12 -6.19 11.09
N ASP A 221 -14.12 -7.02 11.44
CA ASP A 221 -13.46 -6.94 12.75
C ASP A 221 -12.39 -5.84 12.70
N ASN A 222 -12.84 -4.61 12.68
CA ASN A 222 -12.04 -3.43 12.46
C ASN A 222 -12.02 -2.50 13.67
N VAL A 223 -11.06 -1.58 13.68
CA VAL A 223 -10.89 -0.56 14.70
C VAL A 223 -11.07 0.82 14.10
N TYR A 224 -11.60 1.74 14.89
CA TYR A 224 -11.76 3.13 14.48
C TYR A 224 -10.39 3.78 14.25
N VAL A 225 -10.25 4.44 13.11
CA VAL A 225 -9.11 5.29 12.78
C VAL A 225 -9.49 6.72 13.10
N ASP A 226 -8.66 7.43 13.84
CA ASP A 226 -8.91 8.81 14.26
C ASP A 226 -9.31 9.72 13.08
N GLY A 227 -10.25 10.65 13.35
CA GLY A 227 -10.77 11.59 12.36
C GLY A 227 -12.25 11.94 12.56
N ASP A 228 -12.76 12.89 11.80
CA ASP A 228 -14.16 13.35 11.87
C ASP A 228 -15.13 12.46 11.06
N SER A 229 -14.61 11.54 10.26
CA SER A 229 -15.38 10.62 9.40
C SER A 229 -15.39 9.20 9.95
N PRO A 230 -16.46 8.42 9.73
CA PRO A 230 -16.51 7.01 10.10
C PRO A 230 -15.56 6.20 9.19
N TYR A 231 -14.32 6.11 9.64
CA TYR A 231 -13.24 5.43 8.95
C TYR A 231 -12.60 4.40 9.88
N TYR A 232 -12.52 3.17 9.40
CA TYR A 232 -12.06 2.03 10.20
C TYR A 232 -10.95 1.28 9.46
N TYR A 233 -10.14 0.53 10.20
CA TYR A 233 -9.11 -0.35 9.67
C TYR A 233 -9.22 -1.74 10.28
N GLY A 234 -9.13 -2.76 9.47
CA GLY A 234 -9.10 -4.15 9.92
C GLY A 234 -8.40 -5.05 8.90
N MET A 235 -7.43 -5.83 9.35
CA MET A 235 -6.80 -6.96 8.64
C MET A 235 -6.43 -6.68 7.17
N GLY A 236 -5.80 -5.52 6.91
CA GLY A 236 -5.37 -5.12 5.55
C GLY A 236 -6.43 -4.43 4.71
N TRP A 237 -7.58 -4.08 5.30
CA TRP A 237 -8.66 -3.35 4.67
C TRP A 237 -9.04 -2.11 5.47
N THR A 238 -9.50 -1.09 4.77
CA THR A 238 -10.16 0.07 5.36
C THR A 238 -11.66 -0.03 5.08
N LEU A 239 -12.47 0.48 5.98
CA LEU A 239 -13.91 0.61 5.80
C LEU A 239 -14.29 2.06 5.96
N THR A 240 -15.07 2.60 5.02
CA THR A 240 -15.69 3.93 5.13
C THR A 240 -17.19 3.84 4.88
N GLU A 241 -17.96 4.60 5.65
CA GLU A 241 -19.40 4.71 5.57
C GLU A 241 -19.84 6.05 4.96
N GLU A 242 -18.93 6.78 4.31
CA GLU A 242 -19.23 8.09 3.68
C GLU A 242 -20.09 8.00 2.42
N TYR A 243 -20.24 6.79 1.86
CA TYR A 243 -21.01 6.55 0.63
C TYR A 243 -22.45 6.10 0.95
N THR A 244 -23.21 5.78 -0.08
CA THR A 244 -24.59 5.24 0.06
C THR A 244 -24.60 3.79 0.54
N GLU A 245 -23.48 3.12 0.46
CA GLU A 245 -23.19 1.81 1.02
C GLU A 245 -21.79 1.81 1.64
N PRO A 246 -21.44 0.86 2.53
CA PRO A 246 -20.08 0.69 3.01
C PRO A 246 -19.12 0.42 1.86
N VAL A 247 -17.98 1.12 1.83
CA VAL A 247 -16.92 0.89 0.87
C VAL A 247 -15.70 0.37 1.63
N LEU A 248 -15.28 -0.84 1.27
CA LEU A 248 -14.04 -1.42 1.76
C LEU A 248 -12.93 -1.14 0.74
N GLY A 249 -11.72 -0.90 1.19
CA GLY A 249 -10.62 -0.63 0.26
C GLY A 249 -9.27 -0.58 0.91
N HIS A 250 -8.25 -0.42 0.10
CA HIS A 250 -6.90 -0.06 0.54
C HIS A 250 -6.17 0.64 -0.60
N SER A 251 -5.35 1.64 -0.26
CA SER A 251 -4.42 2.28 -1.18
C SER A 251 -3.02 1.70 -1.00
N GLY A 252 -2.27 1.59 -2.08
CA GLY A 252 -0.89 1.14 -2.09
C GLY A 252 0.03 2.21 -2.65
N LEU A 253 1.11 2.51 -1.93
CA LEU A 253 2.14 3.46 -2.34
C LEU A 253 3.51 2.88 -2.08
N VAL A 254 4.33 2.85 -3.09
CA VAL A 254 5.78 2.65 -3.04
C VAL A 254 6.46 3.67 -3.94
N GLU A 255 7.77 3.72 -3.98
CA GLU A 255 8.53 4.81 -4.61
C GLU A 255 8.09 5.17 -6.03
N ASN A 256 7.72 4.18 -6.84
CA ASN A 256 7.48 4.32 -8.26
C ASN A 256 6.08 3.84 -8.70
N TYR A 257 5.25 3.38 -7.75
CA TYR A 257 3.96 2.78 -8.05
C TYR A 257 2.90 3.24 -7.05
N MET A 258 1.67 3.32 -7.55
CA MET A 258 0.47 3.56 -6.77
C MET A 258 -0.60 2.54 -7.17
N SER A 259 -1.43 2.16 -6.22
CA SER A 259 -2.56 1.28 -6.46
C SER A 259 -3.74 1.63 -5.55
N ASN A 260 -4.95 1.37 -6.00
CA ASN A 260 -6.15 1.46 -5.18
C ASN A 260 -7.04 0.26 -5.48
N MET A 261 -7.54 -0.42 -4.45
CA MET A 261 -8.58 -1.44 -4.60
C MET A 261 -9.77 -1.13 -3.72
N PHE A 262 -10.97 -1.50 -4.21
CA PHE A 262 -12.22 -1.30 -3.49
C PHE A 262 -13.16 -2.49 -3.68
N LEU A 263 -13.95 -2.74 -2.65
CA LEU A 263 -15.12 -3.61 -2.68
C LEU A 263 -16.33 -2.78 -2.29
N LEU A 264 -17.41 -2.93 -3.05
CA LEU A 264 -18.73 -2.40 -2.78
C LEU A 264 -19.65 -3.61 -2.52
N PRO A 265 -19.75 -4.06 -1.26
CA PRO A 265 -20.37 -5.35 -0.95
C PRO A 265 -21.86 -5.44 -1.29
N GLU A 266 -22.62 -4.35 -1.08
CA GLU A 266 -24.06 -4.31 -1.36
C GLU A 266 -24.33 -4.29 -2.87
N SER A 267 -23.51 -3.56 -3.63
CA SER A 267 -23.55 -3.54 -5.10
C SER A 267 -22.94 -4.79 -5.73
N GLY A 268 -22.18 -5.59 -4.97
CA GLY A 268 -21.47 -6.78 -5.47
C GLY A 268 -20.37 -6.46 -6.47
N LEU A 269 -19.67 -5.34 -6.29
CA LEU A 269 -18.63 -4.85 -7.20
C LEU A 269 -17.26 -4.81 -6.55
N GLY A 270 -16.23 -5.06 -7.37
CA GLY A 270 -14.84 -4.87 -7.04
C GLY A 270 -14.14 -3.97 -8.05
N ILE A 271 -13.24 -3.11 -7.60
CA ILE A 271 -12.53 -2.15 -8.46
C ILE A 271 -11.05 -2.20 -8.12
N ILE A 272 -10.19 -2.21 -9.13
CA ILE A 272 -8.73 -2.15 -8.98
C ILE A 272 -8.12 -1.13 -9.94
N PHE A 273 -7.20 -0.31 -9.43
CA PHE A 273 -6.35 0.59 -10.19
C PHE A 273 -4.89 0.25 -9.89
N LEU A 274 -4.09 0.09 -10.94
CA LEU A 274 -2.64 -0.08 -10.86
C LEU A 274 -1.95 1.01 -11.70
N ILE A 275 -1.06 1.76 -11.06
CA ILE A 275 -0.40 2.93 -11.67
C ILE A 275 1.10 2.79 -11.46
N ASN A 276 1.88 2.89 -12.52
CA ASN A 276 3.35 2.81 -12.48
C ASN A 276 4.02 4.19 -12.35
N MET A 277 3.42 5.06 -11.55
CA MET A 277 3.98 6.35 -11.17
C MET A 277 3.51 6.72 -9.77
N ASN A 278 4.42 7.28 -8.97
CA ASN A 278 4.10 7.87 -7.67
C ASN A 278 4.60 9.31 -7.62
N ASP A 279 3.69 10.22 -7.30
CA ASP A 279 3.95 11.63 -7.03
C ASP A 279 2.89 12.14 -6.04
N TYR A 280 3.30 12.25 -4.81
CA TYR A 280 2.40 12.60 -3.70
C TYR A 280 1.68 13.95 -3.88
N LEU A 281 2.30 14.91 -4.56
CA LEU A 281 1.77 16.27 -4.66
C LEU A 281 0.67 16.44 -5.70
N VAL A 282 0.73 15.69 -6.81
CA VAL A 282 -0.18 15.87 -7.95
C VAL A 282 -0.81 14.56 -8.42
N THR A 283 0.02 13.57 -8.81
CA THR A 283 -0.47 12.34 -9.44
C THR A 283 -1.36 11.54 -8.49
N ASN A 284 -0.94 11.37 -7.23
CA ASN A 284 -1.71 10.57 -6.27
C ASN A 284 -3.06 11.22 -5.96
N GLN A 285 -3.09 12.54 -5.79
CA GLN A 285 -4.36 13.26 -5.57
C GLN A 285 -5.32 13.11 -6.75
N LEU A 286 -4.78 13.13 -7.97
CA LEU A 286 -5.59 12.95 -9.17
C LEU A 286 -6.12 11.52 -9.29
N ALA A 287 -5.29 10.53 -8.99
CA ALA A 287 -5.68 9.13 -8.96
C ALA A 287 -6.75 8.85 -7.90
N ASP A 288 -6.67 9.48 -6.73
CA ASP A 288 -7.70 9.38 -5.68
C ASP A 288 -9.03 9.97 -6.14
N ILE A 289 -9.01 11.15 -6.80
CA ILE A 289 -10.22 11.76 -7.35
C ILE A 289 -10.82 10.89 -8.45
N ILE A 290 -10.01 10.31 -9.33
CA ILE A 290 -10.49 9.40 -10.38
C ILE A 290 -11.12 8.15 -9.74
N SER A 291 -10.47 7.55 -8.75
CA SER A 291 -10.98 6.39 -8.03
C SER A 291 -12.34 6.69 -7.37
N LYS A 292 -12.47 7.83 -6.69
CA LYS A 292 -13.74 8.31 -6.11
C LYS A 292 -14.81 8.53 -7.17
N ASN A 293 -14.45 9.13 -8.30
CA ASN A 293 -15.40 9.37 -9.40
C ASN A 293 -15.91 8.06 -10.02
N VAL A 294 -15.08 7.03 -10.13
CA VAL A 294 -15.52 5.70 -10.58
C VAL A 294 -16.51 5.11 -9.56
N ILE A 295 -16.21 5.18 -8.26
CA ILE A 295 -17.16 4.73 -7.22
C ILE A 295 -18.48 5.52 -7.32
N PHE A 296 -18.42 6.84 -7.45
CA PHE A 296 -19.62 7.68 -7.58
C PHE A 296 -20.43 7.34 -8.82
N ALA A 297 -19.77 7.12 -9.97
CA ALA A 297 -20.44 6.70 -11.20
C ALA A 297 -21.20 5.37 -11.01
N LEU A 298 -20.56 4.39 -10.37
CA LEU A 298 -21.13 3.07 -10.10
C LEU A 298 -22.32 3.16 -9.13
N LEU A 299 -22.26 4.09 -8.16
CA LEU A 299 -23.34 4.34 -7.19
C LEU A 299 -24.38 5.36 -7.67
N GLY A 300 -24.33 5.81 -8.93
CA GLY A 300 -25.28 6.77 -9.51
C GLY A 300 -25.20 8.17 -8.89
N ARG A 301 -24.04 8.55 -8.32
CA ARG A 301 -23.83 9.87 -7.70
C ARG A 301 -23.14 10.83 -8.66
N GLU A 302 -23.30 12.13 -8.38
CA GLU A 302 -22.60 13.18 -9.11
C GLU A 302 -21.07 13.09 -8.87
N GLN A 303 -20.30 13.19 -9.95
CA GLN A 303 -18.86 13.07 -9.95
C GLN A 303 -18.21 14.43 -9.73
N TYR A 304 -17.00 14.44 -9.17
CA TYR A 304 -16.17 15.64 -9.13
C TYR A 304 -15.74 16.06 -10.55
N ASP A 305 -15.85 17.34 -10.84
CA ASP A 305 -15.30 17.89 -12.09
C ASP A 305 -13.78 17.84 -12.09
N ILE A 306 -13.21 17.08 -13.02
CA ILE A 306 -11.76 16.98 -13.25
C ILE A 306 -11.32 17.69 -14.54
N SER A 307 -12.26 18.26 -15.31
CA SER A 307 -11.96 18.91 -16.61
C SER A 307 -11.02 20.11 -16.48
N GLY A 308 -11.08 20.80 -15.35
CA GLY A 308 -10.19 21.89 -14.98
C GLY A 308 -8.98 21.43 -14.17
N SER A 309 -8.69 20.15 -14.09
CA SER A 309 -7.60 19.63 -13.26
C SER A 309 -6.27 20.26 -13.67
N PRO A 310 -5.66 21.03 -12.78
CA PRO A 310 -4.51 21.84 -13.15
C PRO A 310 -3.20 21.07 -13.03
N TYR A 311 -3.12 19.80 -13.45
CA TYR A 311 -1.89 19.02 -13.35
C TYR A 311 -0.67 19.83 -13.85
N ILE A 312 -0.73 20.32 -15.09
CA ILE A 312 0.35 21.15 -15.68
C ILE A 312 0.52 22.46 -14.88
N VAL A 313 -0.58 23.13 -14.53
CA VAL A 313 -0.53 24.40 -13.78
C VAL A 313 0.07 24.20 -12.39
N ARG A 314 -0.32 23.15 -11.66
CA ARG A 314 0.27 22.82 -10.35
C ARG A 314 1.76 22.55 -10.45
N HIS A 315 2.20 21.78 -11.44
CA HIS A 315 3.63 21.53 -11.67
C HIS A 315 4.38 22.82 -12.04
N LEU A 316 3.82 23.67 -12.90
CA LEU A 316 4.43 24.95 -13.26
C LEU A 316 4.57 25.87 -12.03
N LEU A 317 3.55 25.95 -11.17
CA LEU A 317 3.59 26.75 -9.95
C LEU A 317 4.63 26.22 -8.95
N LEU A 318 4.66 24.90 -8.71
CA LEU A 318 5.63 24.26 -7.83
C LEU A 318 7.06 24.44 -8.34
N ASN A 319 7.28 24.24 -9.63
CA ASN A 319 8.59 24.41 -10.27
C ASN A 319 9.02 25.89 -10.23
N GLY A 320 8.10 26.83 -10.49
CA GLY A 320 8.36 28.26 -10.38
C GLY A 320 8.76 28.66 -8.96
N ALA A 321 8.05 28.18 -7.94
CA ALA A 321 8.39 28.41 -6.54
C ALA A 321 9.76 27.80 -6.17
N TYR A 322 10.04 26.58 -6.63
CA TYR A 322 11.34 25.92 -6.40
C TYR A 322 12.48 26.70 -7.05
N LEU A 323 12.33 27.12 -8.32
CA LEU A 323 13.34 27.93 -9.01
C LEU A 323 13.58 29.28 -8.33
N ALA A 324 12.53 29.92 -7.82
CA ALA A 324 12.64 31.14 -7.04
C ALA A 324 13.45 30.92 -5.75
N LEU A 325 13.20 29.84 -5.01
CA LEU A 325 13.96 29.47 -3.83
C LEU A 325 15.43 29.21 -4.14
N VAL A 326 15.72 28.48 -5.22
CA VAL A 326 17.09 28.22 -5.70
C VAL A 326 17.78 29.55 -6.05
N ALA A 327 17.09 30.44 -6.76
CA ALA A 327 17.63 31.76 -7.10
C ALA A 327 17.97 32.59 -5.86
N VAL A 328 17.09 32.61 -4.86
CA VAL A 328 17.32 33.28 -3.58
C VAL A 328 18.53 32.69 -2.84
N ALA A 329 18.69 31.36 -2.84
CA ALA A 329 19.81 30.69 -2.19
C ALA A 329 21.14 30.92 -2.91
N VAL A 330 21.13 30.93 -4.24
CA VAL A 330 22.34 31.07 -5.08
C VAL A 330 22.78 32.53 -5.21
N TYR A 331 21.85 33.49 -5.21
CA TYR A 331 22.15 34.92 -5.41
C TYR A 331 23.21 35.47 -4.43
N PRO A 332 23.16 35.23 -3.11
CA PRO A 332 24.20 35.67 -2.20
C PRO A 332 25.58 35.07 -2.50
N ILE A 333 25.60 33.78 -2.89
CA ILE A 333 26.84 33.07 -3.23
C ILE A 333 27.46 33.69 -4.49
N ALA A 334 26.66 33.88 -5.55
CA ALA A 334 27.10 34.48 -6.79
C ALA A 334 27.60 35.93 -6.63
N THR A 335 27.01 36.66 -5.69
CA THR A 335 27.35 38.09 -5.46
C THR A 335 28.43 38.28 -4.38
N ILE A 336 28.83 37.24 -3.64
CA ILE A 336 29.78 37.35 -2.53
C ILE A 336 31.13 38.01 -2.92
N ARG A 337 31.61 37.74 -4.15
CA ARG A 337 32.84 38.35 -4.67
C ARG A 337 32.66 39.86 -4.91
N LYS A 338 31.51 40.29 -5.41
CA LYS A 338 31.18 41.70 -5.59
C LYS A 338 31.05 42.43 -4.23
N TRP A 339 30.43 41.76 -3.26
CA TRP A 339 30.31 42.31 -1.89
C TRP A 339 31.68 42.41 -1.20
N LYS A 340 32.57 41.42 -1.34
CA LYS A 340 33.92 41.53 -0.79
C LYS A 340 34.74 42.65 -1.40
N LYS A 341 34.68 42.86 -2.74
CA LYS A 341 35.31 44.02 -3.40
C LYS A 341 34.77 45.34 -2.91
N LYS A 342 33.45 45.49 -2.77
CA LYS A 342 32.82 46.72 -2.31
C LYS A 342 33.21 47.05 -0.86
N LYS A 343 33.31 46.05 0.03
CA LYS A 343 33.80 46.27 1.41
C LYS A 343 35.25 46.65 1.48
N GLN A 344 36.12 46.24 0.58
CA GLN A 344 37.52 46.68 0.53
C GLN A 344 37.65 48.13 0.09
N THR A 345 36.84 48.56 -0.86
CA THR A 345 36.86 49.98 -1.33
C THR A 345 36.32 50.95 -0.27
N THR A 346 35.34 50.55 0.52
CA THR A 346 34.75 51.41 1.59
C THR A 346 35.63 51.47 2.85
N ARG A 347 36.65 50.62 3.00
CA ARG A 347 37.63 50.67 4.10
C ARG A 347 38.86 51.51 3.76
N LEU A 348 38.97 52.05 2.56
CA LEU A 348 40.08 52.85 2.06
C LEU A 348 39.70 54.35 1.89
N ILE A 349 38.51 54.74 2.32
CA ILE A 349 38.02 56.09 2.51
C ILE A 349 37.74 56.29 4.01
#